data_03b2226b32bdc09f9629c7f7f9d72484
#
_entry.id   03b2226b32bdc09f9629c7f7f9d72484
#
_cell.length_a   1.000
_cell.length_b   1.000
_cell.length_c   1.000
_cell.angle_alpha   90.00
_cell.angle_beta   90.00
_cell.angle_gamma   90.00
#
_symmetry.space_group_name_H-M   'P 1'
#
loop_
_entity.id
_entity.type
_entity.pdbx_description
1 polymer ?
#
loop_
_entity_poly.entity_id
_entity_poly.type
_entity_poly.pdbx_seq_one_letter_code
_entity_poly.pdbx_strand_id
1 'polypeptide(L)'
;MINIEKKDKIDIVSFSVAKINAMISDEIRDGINKVFDNSNSKVIIDLKGVEYIDSSGFGCFLSVMKTARNSYGILKFANPEPRVTDLLELLHLNTIFQIYSDMDSCLKSFN
;
A
#
# COMPACT_ATOMS: atom_id res chain seq x y z
N MET A 1 -6.12 -0.62 -13.33
CA MET A 1 -6.35 -1.15 -11.99
C MET A 1 -5.57 -0.40 -10.94
N ILE A 2 -4.28 -0.18 -11.13
CA ILE A 2 -3.49 0.71 -10.28
C ILE A 2 -3.06 1.93 -11.07
N ASN A 3 -2.94 3.07 -10.38
CA ASN A 3 -2.37 4.30 -10.93
C ASN A 3 -1.20 4.69 -10.04
N ILE A 4 -0.12 5.15 -10.65
CA ILE A 4 1.07 5.57 -9.92
C ILE A 4 1.38 7.02 -10.29
N GLU A 5 1.40 7.90 -9.30
CA GLU A 5 1.74 9.31 -9.47
C GLU A 5 2.93 9.63 -8.58
N LYS A 6 3.82 10.49 -9.04
CA LYS A 6 4.96 10.94 -8.25
C LYS A 6 4.68 12.34 -7.69
N LYS A 7 4.87 12.50 -6.37
CA LYS A 7 4.73 13.77 -5.69
C LYS A 7 5.86 13.90 -4.66
N ASP A 8 6.65 14.95 -4.78
CA ASP A 8 7.78 15.20 -3.86
C ASP A 8 8.71 13.99 -3.72
N LYS A 9 9.01 13.33 -4.85
CA LYS A 9 9.85 12.14 -4.93
C LYS A 9 9.24 10.89 -4.28
N ILE A 10 7.94 10.94 -3.97
CA ILE A 10 7.19 9.80 -3.41
C ILE A 10 6.26 9.27 -4.49
N ASP A 11 6.30 7.96 -4.72
CA ASP A 11 5.37 7.30 -5.62
C ASP A 11 4.08 6.96 -4.88
N ILE A 12 2.96 7.49 -5.35
CA ILE A 12 1.65 7.25 -4.75
C ILE A 12 0.90 6.27 -5.63
N VAL A 13 0.60 5.10 -5.08
CA VAL A 13 -0.14 4.04 -5.77
C VAL A 13 -1.59 4.09 -5.32
N SER A 14 -2.50 4.29 -6.26
CA SER A 14 -3.94 4.29 -6.00
C SER A 14 -4.63 3.21 -6.85
N PHE A 15 -5.88 2.94 -6.52
CA PHE A 15 -6.63 1.83 -7.13
C PHE A 15 -7.93 2.31 -7.74
N SER A 16 -8.29 1.72 -8.89
CA SER A 16 -9.59 1.91 -9.52
C SER A 16 -10.57 0.76 -9.23
N VAL A 17 -10.26 -0.07 -8.23
CA VAL A 17 -11.08 -1.22 -7.84
C VAL A 17 -11.54 -1.06 -6.40
N ALA A 18 -12.76 -1.55 -6.10
CA ALA A 18 -13.28 -1.51 -4.74
C ALA A 18 -12.87 -2.72 -3.90
N LYS A 19 -12.46 -3.81 -4.53
CA LYS A 19 -12.08 -5.06 -3.87
C LYS A 19 -10.74 -5.55 -4.38
N ILE A 20 -9.89 -5.98 -3.46
CA ILE A 20 -8.62 -6.64 -3.78
C ILE A 20 -8.71 -8.09 -3.32
N ASN A 21 -8.69 -9.00 -4.29
CA ASN A 21 -8.87 -10.44 -4.06
C ASN A 21 -7.81 -11.23 -4.82
N ALA A 22 -7.92 -12.56 -4.75
CA ALA A 22 -6.95 -13.48 -5.35
C ALA A 22 -6.82 -13.30 -6.87
N MET A 23 -7.88 -12.86 -7.55
CA MET A 23 -7.85 -12.70 -9.01
C MET A 23 -6.93 -11.58 -9.47
N ILE A 24 -6.73 -10.55 -8.65
CA ILE A 24 -5.99 -9.35 -9.04
C ILE A 24 -4.75 -9.12 -8.18
N SER A 25 -4.59 -9.86 -7.07
CA SER A 25 -3.51 -9.59 -6.12
C SER A 25 -2.12 -9.75 -6.74
N ASP A 26 -1.90 -10.74 -7.60
CA ASP A 26 -0.60 -10.94 -8.24
C ASP A 26 -0.25 -9.79 -9.19
N GLU A 27 -1.22 -9.33 -9.95
CA GLU A 27 -1.02 -8.20 -10.86
C GLU A 27 -0.70 -6.92 -10.09
N ILE A 28 -1.40 -6.69 -9.00
CA ILE A 28 -1.15 -5.53 -8.13
C ILE A 28 0.25 -5.62 -7.52
N ARG A 29 0.62 -6.79 -6.98
CA ARG A 29 1.95 -7.01 -6.40
C ARG A 29 3.03 -6.72 -7.42
N ASP A 30 2.92 -7.27 -8.61
CA ASP A 30 3.94 -7.12 -9.65
C ASP A 30 4.05 -5.66 -10.10
N GLY A 31 2.92 -4.96 -10.21
CA GLY A 31 2.90 -3.55 -10.58
C GLY A 31 3.57 -2.67 -9.53
N ILE A 32 3.32 -2.92 -8.25
CA ILE A 32 3.92 -2.15 -7.17
C ILE A 32 5.40 -2.50 -7.01
N ASN A 33 5.76 -3.78 -7.14
CA ASN A 33 7.16 -4.20 -6.98
C ASN A 33 8.09 -3.51 -7.98
N LYS A 34 7.60 -3.17 -9.16
CA LYS A 34 8.39 -2.44 -10.16
C LYS A 34 8.87 -1.08 -9.66
N VAL A 35 8.09 -0.44 -8.78
CA VAL A 35 8.47 0.84 -8.21
C VAL A 35 9.71 0.69 -7.33
N PHE A 36 9.92 -0.48 -6.75
CA PHE A 36 11.06 -0.79 -5.90
C PHE A 36 12.28 -1.35 -6.65
N ASP A 37 12.27 -1.31 -7.98
CA ASP A 37 13.45 -1.69 -8.77
C ASP A 37 14.63 -0.74 -8.51
N ASN A 38 14.34 0.48 -8.08
CA ASN A 38 15.35 1.44 -7.64
C ASN A 38 15.49 1.37 -6.12
N SER A 39 16.72 1.47 -5.62
CA SER A 39 16.92 1.50 -4.18
C SER A 39 16.43 2.84 -3.57
N ASN A 40 16.06 2.78 -2.29
CA ASN A 40 15.59 3.95 -1.53
C ASN A 40 14.28 4.55 -2.05
N SER A 41 13.45 3.78 -2.75
CA SER A 41 12.15 4.25 -3.21
C SER A 41 11.23 4.55 -2.02
N LYS A 42 10.44 5.61 -2.16
CA LYS A 42 9.43 6.00 -1.16
C LYS A 42 8.07 5.80 -1.81
N VAL A 43 7.24 4.97 -1.19
CA VAL A 43 5.95 4.57 -1.78
C VAL A 43 4.84 4.70 -0.76
N ILE A 44 3.74 5.30 -1.17
CA ILE A 44 2.49 5.34 -0.41
C ILE A 44 1.45 4.51 -1.17
N ILE A 45 0.84 3.57 -0.47
CA ILE A 45 -0.34 2.85 -0.98
C ILE A 45 -1.56 3.62 -0.51
N ASP A 46 -2.27 4.26 -1.43
CA ASP A 46 -3.49 4.99 -1.16
C ASP A 46 -4.68 4.04 -1.25
N LEU A 47 -5.29 3.74 -0.12
CA LEU A 47 -6.39 2.78 -0.03
C LEU A 47 -7.77 3.42 -0.20
N LYS A 48 -7.83 4.71 -0.51
CA LYS A 48 -9.11 5.39 -0.74
C LYS A 48 -9.92 4.66 -1.81
N GLY A 49 -11.17 4.37 -1.52
CA GLY A 49 -12.08 3.68 -2.43
C GLY A 49 -11.99 2.17 -2.39
N VAL A 50 -10.99 1.61 -1.72
CA VAL A 50 -10.88 0.16 -1.54
C VAL A 50 -11.72 -0.24 -0.33
N GLU A 51 -12.86 -0.92 -0.60
CA GLU A 51 -13.83 -1.27 0.44
C GLU A 51 -13.57 -2.63 1.07
N TYR A 52 -12.84 -3.50 0.40
CA TYR A 52 -12.56 -4.84 0.89
C TYR A 52 -11.23 -5.38 0.38
N ILE A 53 -10.51 -6.05 1.27
CA ILE A 53 -9.26 -6.75 0.96
C ILE A 53 -9.36 -8.13 1.60
N ASP A 54 -9.18 -9.19 0.81
CA ASP A 54 -9.15 -10.55 1.35
C ASP A 54 -7.73 -10.95 1.76
N SER A 55 -7.57 -12.19 2.23
CA SER A 55 -6.27 -12.69 2.69
C SER A 55 -5.21 -12.65 1.58
N SER A 56 -5.59 -12.85 0.33
CA SER A 56 -4.67 -12.76 -0.81
C SER A 56 -4.17 -11.33 -1.01
N GLY A 57 -5.06 -10.34 -0.84
CA GLY A 57 -4.70 -8.94 -0.93
C GLY A 57 -3.74 -8.51 0.18
N PHE A 58 -4.03 -8.91 1.42
CA PHE A 58 -3.12 -8.63 2.52
C PHE A 58 -1.77 -9.34 2.33
N GLY A 59 -1.78 -10.57 1.82
CA GLY A 59 -0.56 -11.28 1.47
C GLY A 59 0.25 -10.55 0.41
N CYS A 60 -0.44 -9.95 -0.57
CA CYS A 60 0.19 -9.10 -1.58
C CYS A 60 0.94 -7.93 -0.93
N PHE A 61 0.30 -7.20 -0.02
CA PHE A 61 0.92 -6.07 0.65
C PHE A 61 2.07 -6.48 1.57
N LEU A 62 1.97 -7.63 2.23
CA LEU A 62 3.08 -8.16 3.01
C LEU A 62 4.28 -8.49 2.11
N SER A 63 4.03 -9.06 0.93
CA SER A 63 5.08 -9.34 -0.05
C SER A 63 5.73 -8.06 -0.55
N VAL A 64 4.93 -7.03 -0.86
CA VAL A 64 5.44 -5.72 -1.28
C VAL A 64 6.30 -5.08 -0.18
N MET A 65 5.88 -5.22 1.08
CA MET A 65 6.64 -4.71 2.22
C MET A 65 8.01 -5.38 2.32
N LYS A 66 8.07 -6.69 2.08
CA LYS A 66 9.34 -7.42 2.05
C LYS A 66 10.25 -6.91 0.92
N THR A 67 9.67 -6.68 -0.26
CA THR A 67 10.41 -6.13 -1.40
C THR A 67 10.97 -4.75 -1.05
N ALA A 68 10.16 -3.91 -0.40
CA ALA A 68 10.60 -2.57 0.03
C ALA A 68 11.81 -2.67 0.96
N ARG A 69 11.75 -3.54 1.96
CA ARG A 69 12.87 -3.74 2.90
C ARG A 69 14.14 -4.20 2.19
N ASN A 70 14.01 -5.12 1.25
CA ASN A 70 15.16 -5.66 0.53
C ASN A 70 15.84 -4.62 -0.37
N SER A 71 15.11 -3.59 -0.79
CA SER A 71 15.65 -2.51 -1.62
C SER A 71 15.93 -1.22 -0.85
N TYR A 72 15.90 -1.28 0.48
CA TYR A 72 16.07 -0.11 1.36
C TYR A 72 15.04 0.97 1.12
N GLY A 73 13.85 0.57 0.66
CA GLY A 73 12.74 1.47 0.40
C GLY A 73 11.85 1.64 1.63
N ILE A 74 10.90 2.57 1.50
CA ILE A 74 9.91 2.85 2.55
C ILE A 74 8.53 2.66 1.95
N LEU A 75 7.68 1.88 2.62
CA LEU A 75 6.29 1.64 2.23
C LEU A 75 5.38 2.11 3.37
N LYS A 76 4.44 2.98 3.03
CA LYS A 76 3.41 3.45 3.96
C LYS A 76 2.05 3.38 3.30
N PHE A 77 1.00 3.39 4.12
CA PHE A 77 -0.38 3.31 3.65
C PHE A 77 -1.14 4.55 4.12
N ALA A 78 -2.07 5.01 3.29
CA ALA A 78 -2.89 6.18 3.60
C ALA A 78 -4.35 5.95 3.24
N ASN A 79 -5.24 6.69 3.89
CA ASN A 79 -6.67 6.73 3.58
C ASN A 79 -7.38 5.37 3.62
N PRO A 80 -7.18 4.51 4.62
CA PRO A 80 -7.92 3.25 4.67
C PRO A 80 -9.40 3.56 4.90
N GLU A 81 -10.28 2.90 4.13
CA GLU A 81 -11.71 2.97 4.40
C GLU A 81 -12.01 2.31 5.74
N PRO A 82 -13.10 2.69 6.44
CA PRO A 82 -13.39 2.16 7.77
C PRO A 82 -13.41 0.64 7.84
N ARG A 83 -13.98 -0.02 6.84
CA ARG A 83 -14.05 -1.48 6.80
C ARG A 83 -12.67 -2.12 6.67
N VAL A 84 -11.78 -1.48 5.91
CA VAL A 84 -10.41 -1.96 5.76
C VAL A 84 -9.63 -1.74 7.07
N THR A 85 -9.86 -0.61 7.73
CA THR A 85 -9.27 -0.35 9.05
C THR A 85 -9.66 -1.44 10.04
N ASP A 86 -10.94 -1.82 10.07
CA ASP A 86 -11.43 -2.88 10.95
C ASP A 86 -10.74 -4.22 10.66
N LEU A 87 -10.56 -4.55 9.38
CA LEU A 87 -9.88 -5.78 8.97
C LEU A 87 -8.40 -5.76 9.36
N LEU A 88 -7.75 -4.63 9.19
CA LEU A 88 -6.34 -4.48 9.58
C LEU A 88 -6.16 -4.68 11.08
N GLU A 89 -7.05 -4.11 11.89
CA GLU A 89 -7.02 -4.27 13.34
C GLU A 89 -7.32 -5.71 13.75
N LEU A 90 -8.31 -6.33 13.14
CA LEU A 90 -8.68 -7.71 13.43
C LEU A 90 -7.53 -8.67 13.17
N LEU A 91 -6.75 -8.43 12.13
CA LEU A 91 -5.61 -9.26 11.74
C LEU A 91 -4.30 -8.81 12.37
N HIS A 92 -4.34 -7.78 13.22
CA HIS A 92 -3.15 -7.18 13.86
C HIS A 92 -2.12 -6.64 12.86
N LEU A 93 -2.56 -6.33 11.64
CA LEU A 93 -1.69 -5.77 10.61
C LEU A 93 -1.43 -4.28 10.81
N ASN A 94 -2.26 -3.61 11.62
CA ASN A 94 -2.04 -2.22 12.00
C ASN A 94 -0.77 -2.02 12.83
N THR A 95 -0.19 -3.09 13.38
CA THR A 95 1.09 -3.04 14.11
C THR A 95 2.28 -3.33 13.19
N ILE A 96 2.02 -3.86 12.00
CA ILE A 96 3.05 -4.25 11.03
C ILE A 96 3.20 -3.20 9.94
N PHE A 97 2.08 -2.70 9.41
CA PHE A 97 2.07 -1.65 8.39
C PHE A 97 2.06 -0.27 9.04
N GLN A 98 2.76 0.68 8.44
CA GLN A 98 2.66 2.10 8.82
C GLN A 98 1.46 2.70 8.09
N ILE A 99 0.39 2.98 8.83
CA ILE A 99 -0.89 3.40 8.27
C ILE A 99 -1.25 4.80 8.79
N TYR A 100 -1.62 5.70 7.89
CA TYR A 100 -2.01 7.06 8.19
C TYR A 100 -3.45 7.30 7.76
N SER A 101 -4.22 8.00 8.57
CA SER A 101 -5.65 8.23 8.32
C SER A 101 -5.89 9.13 7.10
N ASP A 102 -4.92 9.96 6.73
CA ASP A 102 -5.03 10.86 5.59
C ASP A 102 -3.70 10.99 4.85
N MET A 103 -3.80 11.50 3.61
CA MET A 103 -2.64 11.61 2.73
C MET A 103 -1.64 12.66 3.24
N ASP A 104 -2.11 13.79 3.76
CA ASP A 104 -1.22 14.85 4.23
C ASP A 104 -0.33 14.38 5.35
N SER A 105 -0.91 13.68 6.33
CA SER A 105 -0.13 13.10 7.45
C SER A 105 0.89 12.10 6.95
N CYS A 106 0.49 11.27 5.98
CA CYS A 106 1.37 10.28 5.40
C CYS A 106 2.55 10.92 4.67
N LEU A 107 2.29 11.91 3.83
CA LEU A 107 3.32 12.65 3.10
C LEU A 107 4.30 13.32 4.07
N LYS A 108 3.78 13.98 5.09
CA LYS A 108 4.62 14.67 6.09
C LYS A 108 5.50 13.70 6.87
N SER A 109 5.08 12.45 7.03
CA SER A 109 5.84 11.46 7.78
C SER A 109 7.15 11.07 7.12
N PHE A 110 7.34 11.40 5.85
CA PHE A 110 8.59 11.15 5.11
C PHE A 110 9.64 12.24 5.34
N ASN A 111 9.26 13.33 5.95
CA ASN A 111 10.18 14.44 6.19
C ASN A 111 10.98 14.26 7.48
#